data_efc18ed0b33f9f85055115873ea9babc
#
_entry.id   efc18ed0b33f9f85055115873ea9babc
#
_cell.length_a   1.000
_cell.length_b   1.000
_cell.length_c   1.000
_cell.angle_alpha   90.00
_cell.angle_beta   90.00
_cell.angle_gamma   90.00
#
_symmetry.space_group_name_H-M   'P 1'
#
loop_
_entity.id
_entity.type
_entity.pdbx_description
1 polymer ?
#
loop_
_entity_poly.entity_id
_entity_poly.type
_entity_poly.pdbx_seq_one_letter_code
_entity_poly.pdbx_strand_id
1 'polypeptide(L)'
;MSNAAHRSNRVLVVATIMVATFMVAIEATIVATAMPRIVGQLGGFSYYSWVFSAFLLAQSTTTVIYGKLSDIFGRKPVLIGGILIFLAGSLLCGFAWSMMSLVLFRLLQGLGAGAIQPVTMTIIGDLFKLEERGRVQGAMATVWATSAVVGPLAGGIIVDNISWAWIFWINLPIGIVSIVAFMIFLKENVAHKQARIDYLGSVLFSVSIVALLVMLTETDAGASILLSLFAVFVVAGLLFLAQERRAPEPIISIALWSRRLIATSNAATLLAGMALIGLSTILPIYVQGVLGRTPIIAGFTLTMLIVGWPLAVMLSSRFYKAFGVRRTLRVGSLMFPFGACFLLFLTPESSPVLAGAGSFFMGFGMGLISLTSIVLVQDSVEWSMRGSATASIIFARSLGNTLGATVLGAILNAGISHYASGATAAVLHKALNQPTGLSALAADPAIRSIFDAALHWSFWGVVVVAVLTFFTTWLIPVGHRQTHDEPAVASEAASH
;
A
#
# COMPACT_ATOMS: atom_id res chain seq x y z
N MET A 1 37.27 -15.00 -20.62
CA MET A 1 36.40 -15.99 -19.96
C MET A 1 36.15 -15.64 -18.47
N SER A 2 35.66 -14.46 -18.12
CA SER A 2 35.55 -14.04 -16.68
C SER A 2 34.22 -13.38 -16.31
N ASN A 3 33.20 -13.30 -17.16
CA ASN A 3 31.95 -12.57 -16.89
C ASN A 3 30.72 -13.43 -16.55
N ALA A 4 30.86 -14.77 -16.50
CA ALA A 4 29.71 -15.66 -16.25
C ALA A 4 29.46 -15.94 -14.75
N ALA A 5 30.42 -15.69 -13.87
CA ALA A 5 30.36 -16.12 -12.46
C ALA A 5 29.61 -15.13 -11.51
N HIS A 6 29.21 -13.95 -11.98
CA HIS A 6 28.64 -12.89 -11.11
C HIS A 6 27.21 -12.50 -11.42
N ARG A 7 26.47 -13.22 -12.27
CA ARG A 7 25.07 -12.92 -12.54
C ARG A 7 24.17 -13.54 -11.46
N SER A 8 23.34 -12.70 -10.82
CA SER A 8 22.23 -13.18 -9.99
C SER A 8 21.32 -14.10 -10.83
N ASN A 9 20.92 -15.24 -10.25
CA ASN A 9 19.92 -16.08 -10.90
C ASN A 9 18.56 -15.39 -10.77
N ARG A 10 18.13 -14.68 -11.84
CA ARG A 10 16.93 -13.83 -11.83
C ARG A 10 15.68 -14.56 -11.37
N VAL A 11 15.50 -15.82 -11.77
CA VAL A 11 14.34 -16.63 -11.42
C VAL A 11 14.32 -16.92 -9.92
N LEU A 12 15.46 -17.34 -9.35
CA LEU A 12 15.57 -17.63 -7.92
C LEU A 12 15.47 -16.37 -7.06
N VAL A 13 15.98 -15.23 -7.53
CA VAL A 13 15.79 -13.94 -6.83
C VAL A 13 14.31 -13.56 -6.83
N VAL A 14 13.59 -13.69 -7.94
CA VAL A 14 12.14 -13.42 -7.98
C VAL A 14 11.38 -14.36 -7.06
N ALA A 15 11.68 -15.65 -7.06
CA ALA A 15 11.07 -16.61 -6.15
C ALA A 15 11.31 -16.20 -4.68
N THR A 16 12.52 -15.78 -4.34
CA THR A 16 12.85 -15.28 -2.99
C THR A 16 12.08 -14.01 -2.64
N ILE A 17 11.95 -13.06 -3.59
CA ILE A 17 11.13 -11.87 -3.42
C ILE A 17 9.66 -12.25 -3.18
N MET A 18 9.14 -13.24 -3.92
CA MET A 18 7.78 -13.74 -3.72
C MET A 18 7.57 -14.29 -2.32
N VAL A 19 8.52 -15.07 -1.80
CA VAL A 19 8.47 -15.63 -0.43
C VAL A 19 8.50 -14.52 0.62
N ALA A 20 9.41 -13.54 0.49
CA ALA A 20 9.47 -12.40 1.40
C ALA A 20 8.21 -11.51 1.33
N THR A 21 7.65 -11.33 0.13
CA THR A 21 6.39 -10.58 -0.06
C THR A 21 5.20 -11.35 0.52
N PHE A 22 5.17 -12.68 0.36
CA PHE A 22 4.13 -13.54 0.95
C PHE A 22 4.11 -13.42 2.47
N MET A 23 5.26 -13.40 3.12
CA MET A 23 5.38 -13.23 4.56
C MET A 23 4.68 -11.94 5.06
N VAL A 24 4.92 -10.80 4.39
CA VAL A 24 4.26 -9.53 4.77
C VAL A 24 2.78 -9.52 4.36
N ALA A 25 2.44 -10.12 3.23
CA ALA A 25 1.07 -10.13 2.74
C ALA A 25 0.15 -11.03 3.58
N ILE A 26 0.64 -12.20 4.03
CA ILE A 26 -0.12 -13.08 4.92
C ILE A 26 -0.30 -12.44 6.30
N GLU A 27 0.72 -11.73 6.80
CA GLU A 27 0.67 -11.00 8.07
C GLU A 27 -0.49 -10.01 8.12
N ALA A 28 -0.73 -9.28 7.02
CA ALA A 28 -1.80 -8.31 6.93
C ALA A 28 -3.21 -8.93 7.05
N THR A 29 -3.36 -10.22 6.77
CA THR A 29 -4.67 -10.91 6.75
C THR A 29 -4.86 -11.90 7.89
N ILE A 30 -3.80 -12.62 8.29
CA ILE A 30 -3.85 -13.67 9.30
C ILE A 30 -4.12 -13.10 10.70
N VAL A 31 -3.55 -11.94 11.04
CA VAL A 31 -3.72 -11.29 12.35
C VAL A 31 -5.18 -10.93 12.59
N ALA A 32 -5.90 -10.45 11.57
CA ALA A 32 -7.30 -10.08 11.69
C ALA A 32 -8.17 -11.25 12.16
N THR A 33 -7.88 -12.47 11.70
CA THR A 33 -8.61 -13.70 12.07
C THR A 33 -8.35 -14.10 13.53
N ALA A 34 -7.14 -13.85 14.03
CA ALA A 34 -6.74 -14.23 15.39
C ALA A 34 -7.15 -13.22 16.47
N MET A 35 -7.42 -11.96 16.08
CA MET A 35 -7.66 -10.86 17.03
C MET A 35 -8.74 -11.14 18.09
N PRO A 36 -9.92 -11.74 17.76
CA PRO A 36 -10.91 -12.05 18.80
C PRO A 36 -10.35 -12.96 19.90
N ARG A 37 -9.53 -13.95 19.52
CA ARG A 37 -8.91 -14.89 20.46
C ARG A 37 -7.82 -14.22 21.30
N ILE A 38 -7.00 -13.37 20.64
CA ILE A 38 -5.95 -12.57 21.30
C ILE A 38 -6.56 -11.69 22.37
N VAL A 39 -7.60 -10.93 22.03
CA VAL A 39 -8.32 -10.06 22.99
C VAL A 39 -8.95 -10.87 24.12
N GLY A 40 -9.52 -12.04 23.81
CA GLY A 40 -10.09 -12.94 24.83
C GLY A 40 -9.06 -13.42 25.85
N GLN A 41 -7.78 -13.54 25.46
CA GLN A 41 -6.71 -14.01 26.35
C GLN A 41 -5.92 -12.88 27.02
N LEU A 42 -5.60 -11.81 26.27
CA LEU A 42 -4.78 -10.71 26.78
C LEU A 42 -5.60 -9.56 27.40
N GLY A 43 -6.91 -9.56 27.18
CA GLY A 43 -7.78 -8.45 27.56
C GLY A 43 -7.52 -7.20 26.70
N GLY A 44 -7.89 -6.01 27.19
CA GLY A 44 -7.51 -4.74 26.60
C GLY A 44 -8.12 -4.44 25.22
N PHE A 45 -9.43 -4.66 25.04
CA PHE A 45 -10.15 -4.42 23.79
C PHE A 45 -9.95 -2.99 23.22
N SER A 46 -9.73 -1.99 24.09
CA SER A 46 -9.43 -0.61 23.67
C SER A 46 -8.19 -0.48 22.78
N TYR A 47 -7.27 -1.43 22.86
CA TYR A 47 -6.07 -1.47 22.02
C TYR A 47 -6.23 -2.30 20.74
N TYR A 48 -7.43 -2.82 20.44
CA TYR A 48 -7.69 -3.66 19.27
C TYR A 48 -7.21 -3.04 17.96
N SER A 49 -7.65 -1.82 17.68
CA SER A 49 -7.26 -1.08 16.47
C SER A 49 -5.77 -0.76 16.44
N TRP A 50 -5.17 -0.50 17.61
CA TRP A 50 -3.76 -0.16 17.71
C TRP A 50 -2.81 -1.29 17.32
N VAL A 51 -3.22 -2.56 17.44
CA VAL A 51 -2.43 -3.70 16.95
C VAL A 51 -2.17 -3.62 15.45
N PHE A 52 -3.14 -3.15 14.68
CA PHE A 52 -3.00 -2.94 13.24
C PHE A 52 -2.33 -1.60 12.93
N SER A 53 -2.81 -0.53 13.56
CA SER A 53 -2.33 0.84 13.30
C SER A 53 -0.86 0.98 13.61
N ALA A 54 -0.37 0.46 14.74
CA ALA A 54 1.04 0.54 15.12
C ALA A 54 1.96 -0.10 14.05
N PHE A 55 1.59 -1.27 13.55
CA PHE A 55 2.34 -1.93 12.47
C PHE A 55 2.35 -1.08 11.19
N LEU A 56 1.19 -0.64 10.73
CA LEU A 56 1.06 0.14 9.49
C LEU A 56 1.74 1.51 9.59
N LEU A 57 1.65 2.18 10.75
CA LEU A 57 2.34 3.45 11.01
C LEU A 57 3.86 3.29 10.91
N ALA A 58 4.41 2.28 11.61
CA ALA A 58 5.84 1.99 11.56
C ALA A 58 6.30 1.60 10.16
N GLN A 59 5.55 0.73 9.47
CA GLN A 59 5.84 0.32 8.11
C GLN A 59 5.85 1.49 7.13
N SER A 60 4.80 2.32 7.15
CA SER A 60 4.67 3.45 6.21
C SER A 60 5.77 4.48 6.41
N THR A 61 6.08 4.81 7.67
CA THR A 61 7.10 5.78 8.03
C THR A 61 8.49 5.33 7.59
N THR A 62 8.84 4.06 7.84
CA THR A 62 10.17 3.55 7.53
C THR A 62 10.37 3.21 6.05
N THR A 63 9.31 3.09 5.26
CA THR A 63 9.37 2.84 3.81
C THR A 63 10.30 3.82 3.10
N VAL A 64 10.18 5.13 3.39
CA VAL A 64 11.00 6.17 2.76
C VAL A 64 12.46 6.08 3.21
N ILE A 65 12.67 5.84 4.50
CA ILE A 65 14.00 5.69 5.09
C ILE A 65 14.74 4.51 4.45
N TYR A 66 14.10 3.35 4.34
CA TYR A 66 14.70 2.17 3.71
C TYR A 66 14.95 2.35 2.21
N GLY A 67 14.13 3.15 1.52
CA GLY A 67 14.41 3.54 0.15
C GLY A 67 15.78 4.21 0.03
N LYS A 68 16.05 5.23 0.85
CA LYS A 68 17.34 5.94 0.89
C LYS A 68 18.47 5.03 1.37
N LEU A 69 18.26 4.27 2.45
CA LEU A 69 19.28 3.34 2.97
C LEU A 69 19.68 2.31 1.91
N SER A 70 18.74 1.83 1.10
CA SER A 70 19.02 0.88 0.03
C SER A 70 19.86 1.48 -1.10
N ASP A 71 19.76 2.79 -1.33
CA ASP A 71 20.60 3.49 -2.31
C ASP A 71 22.03 3.71 -1.77
N ILE A 72 22.20 3.84 -0.44
CA ILE A 72 23.49 4.07 0.21
C ILE A 72 24.25 2.77 0.44
N PHE A 73 23.61 1.82 1.13
CA PHE A 73 24.26 0.58 1.60
C PHE A 73 24.10 -0.59 0.65
N GLY A 74 23.27 -0.43 -0.39
CA GLY A 74 22.85 -1.51 -1.29
C GLY A 74 21.53 -2.16 -0.87
N ARG A 75 20.92 -2.84 -1.83
CA ARG A 75 19.59 -3.45 -1.67
C ARG A 75 19.64 -4.66 -0.75
N LYS A 76 20.67 -5.52 -0.92
CA LYS A 76 20.80 -6.80 -0.21
C LYS A 76 20.94 -6.62 1.32
N PRO A 77 21.90 -5.85 1.85
CA PRO A 77 22.07 -5.72 3.29
C PRO A 77 20.88 -5.03 3.95
N VAL A 78 20.28 -4.03 3.30
CA VAL A 78 19.13 -3.31 3.82
C VAL A 78 17.89 -4.20 3.87
N LEU A 79 17.66 -5.01 2.84
CA LEU A 79 16.55 -5.96 2.82
C LEU A 79 16.70 -7.03 3.90
N ILE A 80 17.89 -7.62 4.05
CA ILE A 80 18.17 -8.61 5.09
C ILE A 80 18.00 -8.00 6.47
N GLY A 81 18.52 -6.80 6.72
CA GLY A 81 18.35 -6.07 7.98
C GLY A 81 16.87 -5.82 8.30
N GLY A 82 16.07 -5.40 7.30
CA GLY A 82 14.63 -5.21 7.46
C GLY A 82 13.91 -6.50 7.80
N ILE A 83 14.23 -7.62 7.12
CA ILE A 83 13.65 -8.93 7.43
C ILE A 83 14.05 -9.37 8.86
N LEU A 84 15.29 -9.18 9.28
CA LEU A 84 15.72 -9.53 10.64
C LEU A 84 14.95 -8.74 11.71
N ILE A 85 14.76 -7.43 11.52
CA ILE A 85 13.95 -6.61 12.44
C ILE A 85 12.49 -7.08 12.45
N PHE A 86 11.92 -7.40 11.28
CA PHE A 86 10.58 -7.95 11.16
C PHE A 86 10.44 -9.26 11.94
N LEU A 87 11.39 -10.19 11.79
CA LEU A 87 11.39 -11.47 12.47
C LEU A 87 11.56 -11.33 14.00
N ALA A 88 12.41 -10.41 14.45
CA ALA A 88 12.55 -10.08 15.87
C ALA A 88 11.22 -9.58 16.45
N GLY A 89 10.54 -8.65 15.75
CA GLY A 89 9.21 -8.20 16.13
C GLY A 89 8.18 -9.32 16.13
N SER A 90 8.20 -10.18 15.11
CA SER A 90 7.31 -11.35 14.99
C SER A 90 7.50 -12.34 16.15
N LEU A 91 8.77 -12.64 16.49
CA LEU A 91 9.09 -13.49 17.63
C LEU A 91 8.54 -12.92 18.93
N LEU A 92 8.75 -11.63 19.18
CA LEU A 92 8.27 -10.94 20.39
C LEU A 92 6.73 -10.85 20.43
N CYS A 93 6.05 -10.63 19.30
CA CYS A 93 4.60 -10.64 19.23
C CYS A 93 4.01 -11.95 19.76
N GLY A 94 4.61 -13.10 19.42
CA GLY A 94 4.16 -14.39 19.92
C GLY A 94 4.40 -14.61 21.43
N PHE A 95 5.28 -13.83 22.04
CA PHE A 95 5.53 -13.80 23.50
C PHE A 95 4.81 -12.67 24.23
N ALA A 96 3.89 -11.96 23.58
CA ALA A 96 3.21 -10.84 24.21
C ALA A 96 2.38 -11.29 25.42
N TRP A 97 2.52 -10.57 26.53
CA TRP A 97 1.84 -10.85 27.81
C TRP A 97 0.68 -9.87 28.10
N SER A 98 0.51 -8.85 27.27
CA SER A 98 -0.58 -7.88 27.33
C SER A 98 -0.83 -7.27 25.95
N MET A 99 -2.00 -6.66 25.72
CA MET A 99 -2.28 -5.96 24.47
C MET A 99 -1.31 -4.80 24.22
N MET A 100 -0.88 -4.08 25.25
CA MET A 100 0.09 -3.01 25.12
C MET A 100 1.46 -3.55 24.66
N SER A 101 1.94 -4.67 25.25
CA SER A 101 3.19 -5.29 24.79
C SER A 101 3.08 -5.77 23.34
N LEU A 102 1.92 -6.31 22.95
CA LEU A 102 1.67 -6.71 21.56
C LEU A 102 1.76 -5.48 20.63
N VAL A 103 1.13 -4.36 20.97
CA VAL A 103 1.20 -3.10 20.18
C VAL A 103 2.64 -2.62 20.01
N LEU A 104 3.44 -2.64 21.09
CA LEU A 104 4.86 -2.24 21.02
C LEU A 104 5.68 -3.19 20.14
N PHE A 105 5.44 -4.50 20.22
CA PHE A 105 6.13 -5.47 19.36
C PHE A 105 5.66 -5.39 17.91
N ARG A 106 4.41 -5.01 17.66
CA ARG A 106 3.88 -4.68 16.33
C ARG A 106 4.54 -3.44 15.72
N LEU A 107 4.86 -2.43 16.52
CA LEU A 107 5.69 -1.30 16.07
C LEU A 107 7.05 -1.81 15.58
N LEU A 108 7.75 -2.63 16.37
CA LEU A 108 9.05 -3.19 15.98
C LEU A 108 8.94 -4.02 14.70
N GLN A 109 7.93 -4.86 14.59
CA GLN A 109 7.67 -5.67 13.40
C GLN A 109 7.40 -4.79 12.17
N GLY A 110 6.62 -3.71 12.33
CA GLY A 110 6.33 -2.74 11.28
C GLY A 110 7.58 -1.99 10.81
N LEU A 111 8.50 -1.63 11.73
CA LEU A 111 9.78 -1.03 11.36
C LEU A 111 10.55 -1.90 10.36
N GLY A 112 10.57 -3.22 10.54
CA GLY A 112 11.22 -4.15 9.61
C GLY A 112 10.46 -4.32 8.30
N ALA A 113 9.12 -4.39 8.37
CA ALA A 113 8.24 -4.56 7.20
C ALA A 113 8.40 -3.44 6.17
N GLY A 114 8.71 -2.22 6.62
CA GLY A 114 8.90 -1.05 5.77
C GLY A 114 10.01 -1.19 4.73
N ALA A 115 11.00 -2.08 4.95
CA ALA A 115 12.07 -2.35 3.99
C ALA A 115 11.62 -3.23 2.82
N ILE A 116 10.72 -4.19 3.06
CA ILE A 116 10.50 -5.32 2.16
C ILE A 116 9.93 -4.85 0.83
N GLN A 117 8.86 -4.07 0.82
CA GLN A 117 8.20 -3.67 -0.41
C GLN A 117 9.03 -2.71 -1.28
N PRO A 118 9.58 -1.58 -0.78
CA PRO A 118 10.32 -0.66 -1.63
C PRO A 118 11.61 -1.28 -2.16
N VAL A 119 12.35 -2.01 -1.33
CA VAL A 119 13.63 -2.59 -1.74
C VAL A 119 13.44 -3.72 -2.74
N THR A 120 12.44 -4.60 -2.55
CA THR A 120 12.14 -5.67 -3.53
C THR A 120 11.69 -5.10 -4.87
N MET A 121 10.88 -4.03 -4.87
CA MET A 121 10.47 -3.34 -6.10
C MET A 121 11.67 -2.68 -6.81
N THR A 122 12.62 -2.14 -6.06
CA THR A 122 13.87 -1.58 -6.62
C THR A 122 14.73 -2.69 -7.23
N ILE A 123 14.88 -3.84 -6.54
CA ILE A 123 15.60 -5.00 -7.07
C ILE A 123 14.98 -5.48 -8.40
N ILE A 124 13.65 -5.55 -8.49
CA ILE A 124 12.96 -5.88 -9.74
C ILE A 124 13.29 -4.86 -10.84
N GLY A 125 13.27 -3.56 -10.49
CA GLY A 125 13.65 -2.48 -11.40
C GLY A 125 15.10 -2.55 -11.89
N ASP A 126 16.01 -3.08 -11.06
CA ASP A 126 17.43 -3.23 -11.40
C ASP A 126 17.73 -4.49 -12.24
N LEU A 127 17.00 -5.58 -12.01
CA LEU A 127 17.26 -6.88 -12.66
C LEU A 127 16.52 -7.06 -13.98
N PHE A 128 15.38 -6.39 -14.19
CA PHE A 128 14.50 -6.65 -15.32
C PHE A 128 14.31 -5.43 -16.22
N LYS A 129 14.29 -5.68 -17.53
CA LYS A 129 13.94 -4.66 -18.52
C LYS A 129 12.46 -4.28 -18.41
N LEU A 130 12.11 -3.10 -18.94
CA LEU A 130 10.76 -2.54 -18.90
C LEU A 130 9.67 -3.56 -19.30
N GLU A 131 9.92 -4.29 -20.39
CA GLU A 131 8.97 -5.26 -20.98
C GLU A 131 8.75 -6.50 -20.10
N GLU A 132 9.73 -6.81 -19.24
CA GLU A 132 9.70 -7.98 -18.34
C GLU A 132 9.07 -7.64 -16.99
N ARG A 133 9.18 -6.39 -16.53
CA ARG A 133 8.71 -5.94 -15.20
C ARG A 133 7.23 -6.23 -14.98
N GLY A 134 6.40 -6.07 -16.02
CA GLY A 134 4.97 -6.35 -15.94
C GLY A 134 4.66 -7.81 -15.56
N ARG A 135 5.41 -8.77 -16.11
CA ARG A 135 5.23 -10.20 -15.77
C ARG A 135 5.65 -10.49 -14.33
N VAL A 136 6.78 -9.94 -13.89
CA VAL A 136 7.28 -10.12 -12.51
C VAL A 136 6.33 -9.47 -11.51
N GLN A 137 5.87 -8.27 -11.79
CA GLN A 137 4.90 -7.56 -10.95
C GLN A 137 3.54 -8.29 -10.89
N GLY A 138 3.11 -8.89 -12.02
CA GLY A 138 1.93 -9.76 -12.03
C GLY A 138 2.08 -10.97 -11.11
N ALA A 139 3.25 -11.61 -11.10
CA ALA A 139 3.55 -12.68 -10.16
C ALA A 139 3.52 -12.18 -8.69
N MET A 140 4.02 -10.97 -8.40
CA MET A 140 3.90 -10.37 -7.06
C MET A 140 2.44 -10.14 -6.67
N ALA A 141 1.61 -9.68 -7.60
CA ALA A 141 0.19 -9.47 -7.34
C ALA A 141 -0.56 -10.77 -7.03
N THR A 142 -0.18 -11.91 -7.65
CA THR A 142 -0.75 -13.22 -7.30
C THR A 142 -0.38 -13.67 -5.89
N VAL A 143 0.81 -13.27 -5.39
CA VAL A 143 1.20 -13.52 -3.99
C VAL A 143 0.25 -12.83 -3.04
N TRP A 144 -0.08 -11.55 -3.27
CA TRP A 144 -1.05 -10.82 -2.46
C TRP A 144 -2.44 -11.46 -2.50
N ALA A 145 -2.93 -11.84 -3.69
CA ALA A 145 -4.21 -12.51 -3.84
C ALA A 145 -4.26 -13.85 -3.12
N THR A 146 -3.19 -14.66 -3.22
CA THR A 146 -3.08 -15.93 -2.51
C THR A 146 -3.06 -15.73 -1.00
N SER A 147 -2.31 -14.73 -0.51
CA SER A 147 -2.22 -14.40 0.92
C SER A 147 -3.58 -13.97 1.50
N ALA A 148 -4.39 -13.26 0.71
CA ALA A 148 -5.73 -12.84 1.13
C ALA A 148 -6.68 -14.02 1.38
N VAL A 149 -6.46 -15.15 0.72
CA VAL A 149 -7.26 -16.39 0.91
C VAL A 149 -6.60 -17.29 1.96
N VAL A 150 -5.30 -17.52 1.83
CA VAL A 150 -4.55 -18.43 2.71
C VAL A 150 -4.47 -17.89 4.14
N GLY A 151 -4.33 -16.55 4.31
CA GLY A 151 -4.19 -15.92 5.62
C GLY A 151 -5.34 -16.26 6.59
N PRO A 152 -6.60 -15.94 6.24
CA PRO A 152 -7.74 -16.27 7.10
C PRO A 152 -7.91 -17.76 7.35
N LEU A 153 -7.70 -18.61 6.33
CA LEU A 153 -7.81 -20.06 6.47
C LEU A 153 -6.73 -20.62 7.42
N ALA A 154 -5.47 -20.26 7.18
CA ALA A 154 -4.36 -20.68 8.04
C ALA A 154 -4.51 -20.11 9.46
N GLY A 155 -4.94 -18.82 9.57
CA GLY A 155 -5.18 -18.16 10.84
C GLY A 155 -6.24 -18.89 11.68
N GLY A 156 -7.38 -19.24 11.08
CA GLY A 156 -8.44 -20.00 11.75
C GLY A 156 -7.93 -21.36 12.24
N ILE A 157 -7.29 -22.15 11.36
CA ILE A 157 -6.74 -23.46 11.71
C ILE A 157 -5.72 -23.37 12.85
N ILE A 158 -4.80 -22.41 12.79
CA ILE A 158 -3.74 -22.23 13.81
C ILE A 158 -4.35 -21.82 15.15
N VAL A 159 -5.27 -20.86 15.15
CA VAL A 159 -5.86 -20.31 16.37
C VAL A 159 -6.74 -21.34 17.07
N ASP A 160 -7.48 -22.16 16.31
CA ASP A 160 -8.38 -23.17 16.89
C ASP A 160 -7.66 -24.40 17.39
N ASN A 161 -6.56 -24.82 16.75
CA ASN A 161 -5.91 -26.11 17.04
C ASN A 161 -4.60 -26.00 17.84
N ILE A 162 -3.93 -24.83 17.82
CA ILE A 162 -2.60 -24.69 18.43
C ILE A 162 -2.60 -23.52 19.43
N SER A 163 -2.28 -22.32 18.95
CA SER A 163 -2.24 -21.07 19.73
C SER A 163 -2.15 -19.88 18.79
N TRP A 164 -2.74 -18.76 19.18
CA TRP A 164 -2.65 -17.52 18.41
C TRP A 164 -1.19 -17.03 18.21
N ALA A 165 -0.26 -17.35 19.11
CA ALA A 165 1.15 -16.97 18.99
C ALA A 165 1.79 -17.48 17.69
N TRP A 166 1.35 -18.64 17.20
CA TRP A 166 1.88 -19.24 15.99
C TRP A 166 1.58 -18.44 14.71
N ILE A 167 0.58 -17.56 14.70
CA ILE A 167 0.35 -16.68 13.55
C ILE A 167 1.51 -15.72 13.32
N PHE A 168 2.24 -15.37 14.39
CA PHE A 168 3.46 -14.58 14.32
C PHE A 168 4.68 -15.46 14.08
N TRP A 169 4.80 -16.59 14.76
CA TRP A 169 5.98 -17.46 14.65
C TRP A 169 6.11 -18.14 13.29
N ILE A 170 5.04 -18.30 12.52
CA ILE A 170 5.09 -18.82 11.14
C ILE A 170 5.96 -17.97 10.22
N ASN A 171 6.16 -16.70 10.54
CA ASN A 171 7.04 -15.81 9.80
C ASN A 171 8.53 -16.17 9.96
N LEU A 172 8.91 -16.80 11.08
CA LEU A 172 10.31 -17.14 11.36
C LEU A 172 10.91 -18.09 10.32
N PRO A 173 10.33 -19.29 10.07
CA PRO A 173 10.87 -20.17 9.03
C PRO A 173 10.85 -19.53 7.64
N ILE A 174 9.78 -18.80 7.30
CA ILE A 174 9.64 -18.15 5.98
C ILE A 174 10.72 -17.07 5.80
N GLY A 175 10.93 -16.24 6.83
CA GLY A 175 11.92 -15.17 6.79
C GLY A 175 13.36 -15.69 6.79
N ILE A 176 13.66 -16.73 7.56
CA ILE A 176 15.00 -17.37 7.55
C ILE A 176 15.31 -17.93 6.17
N VAL A 177 14.36 -18.66 5.54
CA VAL A 177 14.51 -19.16 4.17
C VAL A 177 14.73 -18.00 3.20
N SER A 178 13.99 -16.90 3.35
CA SER A 178 14.16 -15.70 2.50
C SER A 178 15.55 -15.09 2.66
N ILE A 179 16.06 -14.93 3.90
CA ILE A 179 17.40 -14.40 4.18
C ILE A 179 18.45 -15.26 3.53
N VAL A 180 18.43 -16.58 3.77
CA VAL A 180 19.41 -17.52 3.21
C VAL A 180 19.39 -17.47 1.68
N ALA A 181 18.19 -17.47 1.09
CA ALA A 181 18.04 -17.39 -0.37
C ALA A 181 18.55 -16.06 -0.94
N PHE A 182 18.30 -14.89 -0.28
CA PHE A 182 18.90 -13.62 -0.69
C PHE A 182 20.41 -13.62 -0.54
N MET A 183 20.94 -14.23 0.50
CA MET A 183 22.41 -14.34 0.68
C MET A 183 23.07 -15.13 -0.46
N ILE A 184 22.43 -16.19 -0.94
CA ILE A 184 22.97 -17.07 -1.97
C ILE A 184 22.73 -16.50 -3.39
N PHE A 185 21.51 -16.08 -3.70
CA PHE A 185 21.08 -15.80 -5.07
C PHE A 185 21.19 -14.34 -5.48
N LEU A 186 21.05 -13.38 -4.53
CA LEU A 186 21.18 -11.96 -4.83
C LEU A 186 22.64 -11.55 -4.74
N LYS A 187 23.27 -11.36 -5.89
CA LYS A 187 24.63 -10.83 -5.99
C LYS A 187 24.56 -9.35 -6.35
N GLU A 188 25.12 -8.53 -5.53
CA GLU A 188 25.15 -7.08 -5.68
C GLU A 188 26.58 -6.57 -5.53
N ASN A 189 27.05 -5.82 -6.52
CA ASN A 189 28.31 -5.10 -6.44
C ASN A 189 28.01 -3.63 -6.17
N VAL A 190 28.02 -3.24 -4.89
CA VAL A 190 27.85 -1.85 -4.50
C VAL A 190 29.23 -1.23 -4.28
N ALA A 191 29.54 -0.18 -5.03
CA ALA A 191 30.61 0.72 -4.62
C ALA A 191 30.17 1.41 -3.33
N HIS A 192 30.77 1.06 -2.21
CA HIS A 192 30.50 1.68 -0.91
C HIS A 192 30.80 3.18 -1.00
N LYS A 193 29.76 3.99 -1.07
CA LYS A 193 29.89 5.43 -0.86
C LYS A 193 29.91 5.65 0.65
N GLN A 194 30.89 6.43 1.13
CA GLN A 194 30.85 6.97 2.48
C GLN A 194 29.74 8.02 2.53
N ALA A 195 28.50 7.57 2.78
CA ALA A 195 27.35 8.44 2.86
C ALA A 195 27.02 8.74 4.33
N ARG A 196 26.68 9.99 4.62
CA ARG A 196 26.22 10.40 5.95
C ARG A 196 24.70 10.25 6.00
N ILE A 197 24.20 9.53 7.01
CA ILE A 197 22.75 9.40 7.25
C ILE A 197 22.28 10.64 7.99
N ASP A 198 21.23 11.28 7.48
CA ASP A 198 20.53 12.36 8.20
C ASP A 198 19.59 11.77 9.27
N TYR A 199 20.16 11.43 10.44
CA TYR A 199 19.38 10.90 11.57
C TYR A 199 18.32 11.90 12.06
N LEU A 200 18.66 13.21 12.10
CA LEU A 200 17.72 14.24 12.55
C LEU A 200 16.55 14.39 11.59
N GLY A 201 16.81 14.42 10.27
CA GLY A 201 15.77 14.42 9.26
C GLY A 201 14.88 13.17 9.35
N SER A 202 15.48 11.96 9.58
CA SER A 202 14.72 10.72 9.79
C SER A 202 13.74 10.82 10.95
N VAL A 203 14.19 11.34 12.09
CA VAL A 203 13.36 11.47 13.30
C VAL A 203 12.26 12.50 13.08
N LEU A 204 12.59 13.67 12.55
CA LEU A 204 11.61 14.74 12.29
C LEU A 204 10.53 14.29 11.28
N PHE A 205 10.94 13.61 10.21
CA PHE A 205 10.02 13.00 9.25
C PHE A 205 9.10 11.99 9.94
N SER A 206 9.69 11.07 10.72
CA SER A 206 8.94 10.03 11.43
C SER A 206 7.93 10.63 12.39
N VAL A 207 8.31 11.60 13.20
CA VAL A 207 7.43 12.29 14.16
C VAL A 207 6.29 12.99 13.41
N SER A 208 6.60 13.71 12.33
CA SER A 208 5.59 14.40 11.52
C SER A 208 4.58 13.43 10.93
N ILE A 209 5.05 12.36 10.27
CA ILE A 209 4.16 11.38 9.63
C ILE A 209 3.35 10.58 10.65
N VAL A 210 3.97 10.17 11.77
CA VAL A 210 3.25 9.48 12.85
C VAL A 210 2.15 10.37 13.42
N ALA A 211 2.44 11.64 13.70
CA ALA A 211 1.44 12.58 14.20
C ALA A 211 0.26 12.75 13.22
N LEU A 212 0.55 12.87 11.93
CA LEU A 212 -0.47 12.92 10.87
C LEU A 212 -1.32 11.65 10.83
N LEU A 213 -0.68 10.48 10.80
CA LEU A 213 -1.39 9.21 10.67
C LEU A 213 -2.22 8.90 11.93
N VAL A 214 -1.71 9.20 13.13
CA VAL A 214 -2.48 9.06 14.39
C VAL A 214 -3.67 10.00 14.38
N MET A 215 -3.49 11.27 13.99
CA MET A 215 -4.60 12.24 13.88
C MET A 215 -5.69 11.74 12.93
N LEU A 216 -5.32 11.08 11.83
CA LEU A 216 -6.27 10.55 10.84
C LEU A 216 -6.96 9.26 11.30
N THR A 217 -6.36 8.49 12.20
CA THR A 217 -6.93 7.23 12.71
C THR A 217 -7.76 7.42 13.96
N GLU A 218 -7.38 8.35 14.83
CA GLU A 218 -8.04 8.64 16.11
C GLU A 218 -9.04 9.81 15.97
N THR A 219 -10.00 9.69 15.03
CA THR A 219 -10.99 10.75 14.75
C THR A 219 -11.89 11.07 15.93
N ASP A 220 -12.09 10.12 16.86
CA ASP A 220 -12.90 10.28 18.06
C ASP A 220 -12.13 10.92 19.24
N ALA A 221 -10.82 11.18 19.06
CA ALA A 221 -10.04 11.91 20.04
C ALA A 221 -10.57 13.35 20.21
N GLY A 222 -10.59 13.84 21.44
CA GLY A 222 -11.08 15.20 21.70
C GLY A 222 -10.33 16.26 20.87
N ALA A 223 -11.00 17.36 20.55
CA ALA A 223 -10.47 18.43 19.69
C ALA A 223 -9.09 18.95 20.12
N SER A 224 -8.80 19.00 21.44
CA SER A 224 -7.49 19.39 21.97
C SER A 224 -6.37 18.42 21.58
N ILE A 225 -6.64 17.12 21.55
CA ILE A 225 -5.68 16.09 21.14
C ILE A 225 -5.43 16.19 19.64
N LEU A 226 -6.49 16.31 18.82
CA LEU A 226 -6.37 16.46 17.38
C LEU A 226 -5.60 17.73 17.00
N LEU A 227 -5.86 18.85 17.68
CA LEU A 227 -5.14 20.11 17.47
C LEU A 227 -3.66 19.99 17.87
N SER A 228 -3.34 19.31 18.98
CA SER A 228 -1.95 19.08 19.38
C SER A 228 -1.21 18.16 18.41
N LEU A 229 -1.83 17.10 17.91
CA LEU A 229 -1.27 16.22 16.86
C LEU A 229 -1.04 17.01 15.57
N PHE A 230 -1.99 17.86 15.17
CA PHE A 230 -1.82 18.74 14.00
C PHE A 230 -0.67 19.72 14.20
N ALA A 231 -0.54 20.34 15.38
CA ALA A 231 0.59 21.20 15.68
C ALA A 231 1.93 20.45 15.62
N VAL A 232 2.01 19.25 16.19
CA VAL A 232 3.21 18.39 16.11
C VAL A 232 3.53 18.04 14.64
N PHE A 233 2.52 17.66 13.86
CA PHE A 233 2.68 17.39 12.42
C PHE A 233 3.29 18.58 11.68
N VAL A 234 2.71 19.77 11.88
CA VAL A 234 3.17 21.00 11.19
C VAL A 234 4.56 21.42 11.66
N VAL A 235 4.80 21.46 12.96
CA VAL A 235 6.10 21.88 13.52
C VAL A 235 7.21 20.92 13.12
N ALA A 236 7.01 19.62 13.34
CA ALA A 236 8.00 18.61 12.95
C ALA A 236 8.22 18.60 11.43
N GLY A 237 7.16 18.78 10.62
CA GLY A 237 7.24 18.87 9.17
C GLY A 237 8.03 20.11 8.69
N LEU A 238 7.81 21.27 9.30
CA LEU A 238 8.57 22.49 8.98
C LEU A 238 10.06 22.35 9.39
N LEU A 239 10.32 21.80 10.56
CA LEU A 239 11.68 21.52 11.01
C LEU A 239 12.38 20.49 10.11
N PHE A 240 11.65 19.46 9.67
CA PHE A 240 12.12 18.49 8.70
C PHE A 240 12.50 19.17 7.38
N LEU A 241 11.64 20.01 6.80
CA LEU A 241 11.93 20.74 5.56
C LEU A 241 13.13 21.68 5.71
N ALA A 242 13.31 22.31 6.88
CA ALA A 242 14.46 23.15 7.18
C ALA A 242 15.74 22.32 7.28
N GLN A 243 15.68 21.15 7.90
CA GLN A 243 16.79 20.18 8.02
C GLN A 243 17.20 19.66 6.65
N GLU A 244 16.24 19.20 5.82
CA GLU A 244 16.48 18.67 4.48
C GLU A 244 17.21 19.66 3.55
N ARG A 245 16.95 20.96 3.71
CA ARG A 245 17.64 22.02 2.96
C ARG A 245 19.09 22.22 3.39
N ARG A 246 19.45 21.78 4.61
CA ARG A 246 20.79 21.94 5.21
C ARG A 246 21.61 20.66 5.19
N ALA A 247 20.96 19.52 5.13
CA ALA A 247 21.62 18.22 5.16
C ALA A 247 22.46 18.00 3.90
N PRO A 248 23.72 17.59 4.03
CA PRO A 248 24.57 17.27 2.87
C PRO A 248 24.01 16.10 2.05
N GLU A 249 23.40 15.13 2.73
CA GLU A 249 22.73 13.97 2.12
C GLU A 249 21.33 13.78 2.70
N PRO A 250 20.35 14.51 2.18
CA PRO A 250 18.97 14.47 2.66
C PRO A 250 18.34 13.09 2.46
N ILE A 251 17.42 12.69 3.37
CA ILE A 251 16.66 11.44 3.26
C ILE A 251 15.66 11.55 2.13
N ILE A 252 14.95 12.67 2.07
CA ILE A 252 14.03 12.99 1.00
C ILE A 252 14.65 14.13 0.19
N SER A 253 15.26 13.81 -0.93
CA SER A 253 15.70 14.86 -1.85
C SER A 253 14.49 15.66 -2.32
N ILE A 254 14.30 16.86 -1.77
CA ILE A 254 13.23 17.79 -2.21
C ILE A 254 13.36 18.05 -3.71
N ALA A 255 14.60 18.17 -4.22
CA ALA A 255 14.88 18.33 -5.64
C ALA A 255 14.40 17.12 -6.47
N LEU A 256 14.50 15.89 -5.91
CA LEU A 256 13.99 14.68 -6.55
C LEU A 256 12.46 14.65 -6.54
N TRP A 257 11.85 14.88 -5.39
CA TRP A 257 10.40 14.82 -5.22
C TRP A 257 9.66 15.96 -5.94
N SER A 258 10.31 17.12 -6.14
CA SER A 258 9.74 18.23 -6.91
C SER A 258 9.88 18.08 -8.42
N ARG A 259 10.63 17.08 -8.92
CA ARG A 259 10.63 16.78 -10.37
C ARG A 259 9.22 16.47 -10.82
N ARG A 260 8.74 17.16 -11.84
CA ARG A 260 7.34 17.08 -12.31
C ARG A 260 6.84 15.65 -12.50
N LEU A 261 7.67 14.76 -13.06
CA LEU A 261 7.31 13.35 -13.27
C LEU A 261 7.08 12.62 -11.93
N ILE A 262 7.97 12.82 -10.96
CA ILE A 262 7.88 12.14 -9.65
C ILE A 262 6.72 12.71 -8.83
N ALA A 263 6.61 14.04 -8.79
CA ALA A 263 5.52 14.71 -8.05
C ALA A 263 4.14 14.30 -8.56
N THR A 264 3.93 14.31 -9.89
CA THR A 264 2.65 13.94 -10.50
C THR A 264 2.37 12.43 -10.38
N SER A 265 3.39 11.57 -10.45
CA SER A 265 3.26 10.13 -10.22
C SER A 265 2.90 9.81 -8.77
N ASN A 266 3.53 10.48 -7.81
CA ASN A 266 3.21 10.36 -6.39
C ASN A 266 1.78 10.83 -6.11
N ALA A 267 1.36 11.99 -6.65
CA ALA A 267 0.00 12.51 -6.49
C ALA A 267 -1.05 11.57 -7.11
N ALA A 268 -0.81 11.06 -8.32
CA ALA A 268 -1.72 10.12 -8.97
C ALA A 268 -1.85 8.81 -8.17
N THR A 269 -0.74 8.30 -7.63
CA THR A 269 -0.72 7.05 -6.86
C THR A 269 -1.35 7.23 -5.47
N LEU A 270 -1.17 8.40 -4.83
CA LEU A 270 -1.85 8.77 -3.59
C LEU A 270 -3.36 8.79 -3.78
N LEU A 271 -3.85 9.51 -4.77
CA LEU A 271 -5.28 9.63 -5.05
C LEU A 271 -5.88 8.27 -5.44
N ALA A 272 -5.18 7.48 -6.26
CA ALA A 272 -5.63 6.14 -6.61
C ALA A 272 -5.71 5.20 -5.39
N GLY A 273 -4.74 5.26 -4.47
CA GLY A 273 -4.78 4.55 -3.19
C GLY A 273 -5.94 4.99 -2.31
N MET A 274 -6.19 6.30 -2.26
CA MET A 274 -7.32 6.89 -1.52
C MET A 274 -8.67 6.34 -2.01
N ALA A 275 -8.91 6.34 -3.31
CA ALA A 275 -10.15 5.81 -3.88
C ALA A 275 -10.28 4.29 -3.68
N LEU A 276 -9.17 3.54 -3.78
CA LEU A 276 -9.15 2.09 -3.65
C LEU A 276 -9.57 1.63 -2.25
N ILE A 277 -8.92 2.17 -1.21
CA ILE A 277 -9.27 1.80 0.17
C ILE A 277 -10.63 2.34 0.57
N GLY A 278 -10.98 3.55 0.12
CA GLY A 278 -12.31 4.08 0.34
C GLY A 278 -13.41 3.20 -0.26
N LEU A 279 -13.24 2.73 -1.49
CA LEU A 279 -14.16 1.78 -2.11
C LEU A 279 -14.21 0.46 -1.32
N SER A 280 -13.04 -0.05 -0.92
CA SER A 280 -12.96 -1.31 -0.16
C SER A 280 -13.68 -1.24 1.19
N THR A 281 -13.78 -0.05 1.77
CA THR A 281 -14.49 0.18 3.02
C THR A 281 -16.00 0.33 2.80
N ILE A 282 -16.40 1.12 1.80
CA ILE A 282 -17.81 1.56 1.63
C ILE A 282 -18.63 0.54 0.86
N LEU A 283 -18.06 -0.11 -0.16
CA LEU A 283 -18.82 -1.02 -1.02
C LEU A 283 -19.41 -2.24 -0.29
N PRO A 284 -18.70 -2.92 0.63
CA PRO A 284 -19.31 -3.99 1.42
C PRO A 284 -20.48 -3.52 2.29
N ILE A 285 -20.38 -2.29 2.81
CA ILE A 285 -21.44 -1.66 3.61
C ILE A 285 -22.69 -1.47 2.74
N TYR A 286 -22.52 -0.99 1.51
CA TYR A 286 -23.62 -0.83 0.55
C TYR A 286 -24.28 -2.18 0.19
N VAL A 287 -23.45 -3.17 -0.17
CA VAL A 287 -23.94 -4.49 -0.60
C VAL A 287 -24.71 -5.21 0.51
N GLN A 288 -24.28 -5.06 1.76
CA GLN A 288 -24.96 -5.68 2.90
C GLN A 288 -26.14 -4.84 3.40
N GLY A 289 -25.94 -3.53 3.59
CA GLY A 289 -26.92 -2.64 4.23
C GLY A 289 -28.01 -2.12 3.29
N VAL A 290 -27.71 -1.97 1.99
CA VAL A 290 -28.68 -1.44 1.02
C VAL A 290 -29.20 -2.55 0.10
N LEU A 291 -28.30 -3.37 -0.51
CA LEU A 291 -28.74 -4.46 -1.37
C LEU A 291 -29.26 -5.68 -0.57
N GLY A 292 -29.10 -5.71 0.75
CA GLY A 292 -29.55 -6.81 1.62
C GLY A 292 -28.87 -8.14 1.31
N ARG A 293 -27.64 -8.13 0.77
CA ARG A 293 -26.91 -9.33 0.37
C ARG A 293 -26.00 -9.83 1.48
N THR A 294 -25.64 -11.10 1.39
CA THR A 294 -24.76 -11.75 2.38
C THR A 294 -23.34 -11.17 2.33
N PRO A 295 -22.58 -11.26 3.43
CA PRO A 295 -21.16 -10.86 3.47
C PRO A 295 -20.30 -11.53 2.38
N ILE A 296 -20.66 -12.76 1.99
CA ILE A 296 -19.97 -13.51 0.91
C ILE A 296 -20.12 -12.77 -0.42
N ILE A 297 -21.35 -12.32 -0.75
CA ILE A 297 -21.60 -11.56 -1.99
C ILE A 297 -20.87 -10.22 -1.95
N ALA A 298 -20.86 -9.53 -0.81
CA ALA A 298 -20.09 -8.31 -0.62
C ALA A 298 -18.58 -8.55 -0.84
N GLY A 299 -18.06 -9.65 -0.33
CA GLY A 299 -16.68 -10.09 -0.59
C GLY A 299 -16.41 -10.33 -2.08
N PHE A 300 -17.32 -10.95 -2.81
CA PHE A 300 -17.18 -11.15 -4.26
C PHE A 300 -17.11 -9.85 -5.04
N THR A 301 -17.87 -8.82 -4.66
CA THR A 301 -17.79 -7.50 -5.33
C THR A 301 -16.41 -6.87 -5.18
N LEU A 302 -15.74 -7.04 -4.02
CA LEU A 302 -14.37 -6.59 -3.80
C LEU A 302 -13.33 -7.50 -4.48
N THR A 303 -13.62 -8.80 -4.58
CA THR A 303 -12.73 -9.74 -5.28
C THR A 303 -12.52 -9.31 -6.74
N MET A 304 -13.51 -8.71 -7.38
CA MET A 304 -13.37 -8.17 -8.74
C MET A 304 -12.32 -7.06 -8.82
N LEU A 305 -12.20 -6.20 -7.80
CA LEU A 305 -11.15 -5.19 -7.70
C LEU A 305 -9.76 -5.85 -7.55
N ILE A 306 -9.68 -6.86 -6.69
CA ILE A 306 -8.44 -7.63 -6.44
C ILE A 306 -8.01 -8.40 -7.68
N VAL A 307 -8.94 -8.91 -8.49
CA VAL A 307 -8.65 -9.60 -9.76
C VAL A 307 -8.27 -8.61 -10.86
N GLY A 308 -8.93 -7.47 -10.94
CA GLY A 308 -8.65 -6.43 -11.93
C GLY A 308 -7.23 -5.91 -11.89
N TRP A 309 -6.70 -5.68 -10.69
CA TRP A 309 -5.34 -5.16 -10.51
C TRP A 309 -4.24 -6.10 -11.05
N PRO A 310 -4.07 -7.36 -10.60
CA PRO A 310 -3.06 -8.25 -11.14
C PRO A 310 -3.21 -8.49 -12.64
N LEU A 311 -4.44 -8.59 -13.12
CA LEU A 311 -4.71 -8.77 -14.55
C LEU A 311 -4.17 -7.60 -15.38
N ALA A 312 -4.42 -6.37 -14.94
CA ALA A 312 -3.87 -5.17 -15.58
C ALA A 312 -2.34 -5.15 -15.56
N VAL A 313 -1.74 -5.50 -14.42
CA VAL A 313 -0.29 -5.58 -14.24
C VAL A 313 0.31 -6.65 -15.16
N MET A 314 -0.29 -7.84 -15.25
CA MET A 314 0.16 -8.92 -16.16
C MET A 314 0.05 -8.53 -17.63
N LEU A 315 -1.01 -7.81 -18.00
CA LEU A 315 -1.23 -7.36 -19.38
C LEU A 315 -0.41 -6.12 -19.73
N SER A 316 0.13 -5.38 -18.75
CA SER A 316 0.83 -4.11 -18.97
C SER A 316 1.98 -4.23 -19.98
N SER A 317 2.75 -5.32 -19.95
CA SER A 317 3.83 -5.57 -20.92
C SER A 317 3.32 -5.68 -22.36
N ARG A 318 2.13 -6.25 -22.57
CA ARG A 318 1.47 -6.31 -23.89
C ARG A 318 0.99 -4.93 -24.31
N PHE A 319 0.40 -4.19 -23.37
CA PHE A 319 -0.03 -2.79 -23.61
C PHE A 319 1.16 -1.88 -23.94
N TYR A 320 2.32 -2.04 -23.24
CA TYR A 320 3.53 -1.26 -23.57
C TYR A 320 4.04 -1.52 -24.97
N LYS A 321 3.99 -2.80 -25.42
CA LYS A 321 4.41 -3.18 -26.79
C LYS A 321 3.44 -2.68 -27.86
N ALA A 322 2.13 -2.77 -27.60
CA ALA A 322 1.09 -2.42 -28.57
C ALA A 322 0.86 -0.91 -28.66
N PHE A 323 0.83 -0.21 -27.54
CA PHE A 323 0.39 1.19 -27.47
C PHE A 323 1.46 2.15 -26.92
N GLY A 324 2.56 1.61 -26.37
CA GLY A 324 3.58 2.38 -25.67
C GLY A 324 3.14 2.78 -24.25
N VAL A 325 4.10 3.18 -23.43
CA VAL A 325 3.92 3.48 -21.99
C VAL A 325 2.92 4.61 -21.76
N ARG A 326 2.99 5.69 -22.59
CA ARG A 326 2.11 6.85 -22.46
C ARG A 326 0.63 6.53 -22.67
N ARG A 327 0.30 5.76 -23.73
CA ARG A 327 -1.09 5.38 -24.01
C ARG A 327 -1.60 4.39 -22.98
N THR A 328 -0.76 3.47 -22.51
CA THR A 328 -1.11 2.52 -21.42
C THR A 328 -1.48 3.27 -20.14
N LEU A 329 -0.70 4.28 -19.76
CA LEU A 329 -1.00 5.11 -18.60
C LEU A 329 -2.35 5.84 -18.75
N ARG A 330 -2.63 6.38 -19.95
CA ARG A 330 -3.91 7.05 -20.25
C ARG A 330 -5.09 6.09 -20.23
N VAL A 331 -4.93 4.88 -20.76
CA VAL A 331 -5.97 3.83 -20.67
C VAL A 331 -6.29 3.52 -19.21
N GLY A 332 -5.27 3.31 -18.37
CA GLY A 332 -5.46 3.10 -16.93
C GLY A 332 -6.20 4.26 -16.27
N SER A 333 -5.80 5.50 -16.60
CA SER A 333 -6.43 6.70 -16.03
C SER A 333 -7.88 6.91 -16.46
N LEU A 334 -8.29 6.43 -17.63
CA LEU A 334 -9.67 6.45 -18.10
C LEU A 334 -10.52 5.33 -17.46
N MET A 335 -9.95 4.12 -17.33
CA MET A 335 -10.65 2.98 -16.73
C MET A 335 -11.01 3.24 -15.27
N PHE A 336 -10.21 4.02 -14.55
CA PHE A 336 -10.39 4.27 -13.14
C PHE A 336 -11.68 5.07 -12.84
N PRO A 337 -11.91 6.30 -13.36
CA PRO A 337 -13.17 7.00 -13.20
C PRO A 337 -14.33 6.31 -13.91
N PHE A 338 -14.10 5.63 -15.05
CA PHE A 338 -15.13 4.82 -15.71
C PHE A 338 -15.70 3.77 -14.75
N GLY A 339 -14.84 3.02 -14.05
CA GLY A 339 -15.28 2.06 -13.03
C GLY A 339 -15.98 2.73 -11.85
N ALA A 340 -15.52 3.90 -11.41
CA ALA A 340 -16.15 4.64 -10.32
C ALA A 340 -17.56 5.13 -10.68
N CYS A 341 -17.82 5.49 -11.94
CA CYS A 341 -19.16 5.90 -12.38
C CYS A 341 -20.21 4.80 -12.23
N PHE A 342 -19.85 3.51 -12.31
CA PHE A 342 -20.81 2.42 -12.06
C PHE A 342 -21.42 2.48 -10.66
N LEU A 343 -20.69 3.01 -9.68
CA LEU A 343 -21.17 3.13 -8.31
C LEU A 343 -22.33 4.13 -8.18
N LEU A 344 -22.37 5.16 -9.03
CA LEU A 344 -23.43 6.17 -9.03
C LEU A 344 -24.77 5.63 -9.59
N PHE A 345 -24.71 4.56 -10.39
CA PHE A 345 -25.91 3.92 -10.94
C PHE A 345 -26.44 2.78 -10.06
N LEU A 346 -25.83 2.55 -8.91
CA LEU A 346 -26.34 1.58 -7.95
C LEU A 346 -27.63 2.11 -7.34
N THR A 347 -28.64 1.23 -7.30
CA THR A 347 -29.93 1.45 -6.64
C THR A 347 -30.19 0.29 -5.68
N PRO A 348 -31.12 0.42 -4.73
CA PRO A 348 -31.44 -0.67 -3.82
C PRO A 348 -31.88 -1.99 -4.52
N GLU A 349 -32.36 -1.93 -5.76
CA GLU A 349 -32.75 -3.08 -6.58
C GLU A 349 -31.65 -3.59 -7.50
N SER A 350 -30.48 -2.90 -7.55
CA SER A 350 -29.40 -3.25 -8.46
C SER A 350 -28.81 -4.63 -8.16
N SER A 351 -28.35 -5.29 -9.22
CA SER A 351 -27.57 -6.51 -9.08
C SER A 351 -26.19 -6.20 -8.50
N PRO A 352 -25.67 -7.02 -7.56
CA PRO A 352 -24.29 -6.93 -7.07
C PRO A 352 -23.23 -7.01 -8.19
N VAL A 353 -23.60 -7.58 -9.34
CA VAL A 353 -22.71 -7.66 -10.52
C VAL A 353 -22.32 -6.28 -11.02
N LEU A 354 -23.22 -5.28 -10.94
CA LEU A 354 -22.92 -3.90 -11.33
C LEU A 354 -21.82 -3.30 -10.44
N ALA A 355 -21.92 -3.51 -9.13
CA ALA A 355 -20.90 -3.10 -8.16
C ALA A 355 -19.56 -3.81 -8.42
N GLY A 356 -19.60 -5.11 -8.72
CA GLY A 356 -18.43 -5.91 -9.09
C GLY A 356 -17.78 -5.42 -10.38
N ALA A 357 -18.56 -5.06 -11.40
CA ALA A 357 -18.04 -4.51 -12.66
C ALA A 357 -17.31 -3.18 -12.43
N GLY A 358 -17.91 -2.25 -11.66
CA GLY A 358 -17.26 -1.00 -11.27
C GLY A 358 -15.93 -1.24 -10.54
N SER A 359 -15.94 -2.15 -9.56
CA SER A 359 -14.73 -2.55 -8.81
C SER A 359 -13.65 -3.13 -9.73
N PHE A 360 -14.02 -3.97 -10.69
CA PHE A 360 -13.07 -4.55 -11.66
C PHE A 360 -12.38 -3.47 -12.49
N PHE A 361 -13.12 -2.54 -13.09
CA PHE A 361 -12.54 -1.47 -13.89
C PHE A 361 -11.67 -0.53 -13.05
N MET A 362 -12.06 -0.22 -11.82
CA MET A 362 -11.21 0.54 -10.90
C MET A 362 -9.92 -0.20 -10.57
N GLY A 363 -10.01 -1.50 -10.22
CA GLY A 363 -8.83 -2.33 -9.97
C GLY A 363 -7.90 -2.41 -11.18
N PHE A 364 -8.47 -2.60 -12.37
CA PHE A 364 -7.72 -2.66 -13.62
C PHE A 364 -7.03 -1.33 -13.93
N GLY A 365 -7.74 -0.21 -13.82
CA GLY A 365 -7.17 1.13 -13.98
C GLY A 365 -6.03 1.40 -12.99
N MET A 366 -6.24 1.07 -11.70
CA MET A 366 -5.21 1.19 -10.66
C MET A 366 -3.97 0.36 -10.97
N GLY A 367 -4.12 -0.87 -11.47
CA GLY A 367 -3.00 -1.73 -11.85
C GLY A 367 -2.13 -1.10 -12.93
N LEU A 368 -2.74 -0.54 -13.98
CA LEU A 368 -2.01 0.15 -15.05
C LEU A 368 -1.35 1.45 -14.55
N ILE A 369 -2.04 2.28 -13.76
CA ILE A 369 -1.50 3.52 -13.21
C ILE A 369 -0.31 3.23 -12.29
N SER A 370 -0.49 2.35 -11.32
CA SER A 370 0.51 2.07 -10.28
C SER A 370 1.80 1.51 -10.87
N LEU A 371 1.70 0.47 -11.72
CA LEU A 371 2.89 -0.11 -12.33
C LEU A 371 3.57 0.88 -13.27
N THR A 372 2.81 1.55 -14.14
CA THR A 372 3.39 2.47 -15.11
C THR A 372 4.08 3.65 -14.43
N SER A 373 3.51 4.16 -13.34
CA SER A 373 4.13 5.24 -12.54
C SER A 373 5.45 4.78 -11.91
N ILE A 374 5.49 3.59 -11.30
CA ILE A 374 6.75 3.03 -10.74
C ILE A 374 7.81 2.90 -11.83
N VAL A 375 7.44 2.35 -12.97
CA VAL A 375 8.36 2.13 -14.08
C VAL A 375 8.92 3.45 -14.60
N LEU A 376 8.06 4.43 -14.88
CA LEU A 376 8.46 5.75 -15.36
C LEU A 376 9.39 6.46 -14.38
N VAL A 377 9.09 6.38 -13.09
CA VAL A 377 9.91 7.00 -12.05
C VAL A 377 11.27 6.32 -11.92
N GLN A 378 11.30 4.98 -11.93
CA GLN A 378 12.57 4.23 -11.89
C GLN A 378 13.47 4.49 -13.11
N ASP A 379 12.87 4.67 -14.30
CA ASP A 379 13.62 4.93 -15.52
C ASP A 379 14.05 6.41 -15.66
N SER A 380 13.45 7.32 -14.88
CA SER A 380 13.77 8.76 -14.89
C SER A 380 14.93 9.14 -13.96
N VAL A 381 15.42 8.21 -13.17
CA VAL A 381 16.48 8.46 -12.17
C VAL A 381 17.65 7.50 -12.37
N GLU A 382 18.84 7.96 -11.95
CA GLU A 382 20.01 7.12 -11.90
C GLU A 382 19.84 5.95 -10.93
N TRP A 383 20.61 4.89 -11.12
CA TRP A 383 20.57 3.69 -10.28
C TRP A 383 20.70 4.00 -8.78
N SER A 384 21.57 4.97 -8.43
CA SER A 384 21.82 5.41 -7.06
C SER A 384 20.62 6.09 -6.37
N MET A 385 19.57 6.47 -7.10
CA MET A 385 18.36 7.15 -6.60
C MET A 385 17.09 6.31 -6.77
N ARG A 386 17.17 5.11 -7.36
CA ARG A 386 15.99 4.28 -7.64
C ARG A 386 15.26 3.83 -6.39
N GLY A 387 15.98 3.53 -5.31
CA GLY A 387 15.40 3.15 -4.03
C GLY A 387 14.54 4.27 -3.44
N SER A 388 15.10 5.47 -3.33
CA SER A 388 14.40 6.66 -2.85
C SER A 388 13.20 7.03 -3.72
N ALA A 389 13.35 6.97 -5.03
CA ALA A 389 12.27 7.27 -5.98
C ALA A 389 11.15 6.23 -5.93
N THR A 390 11.47 4.94 -5.83
CA THR A 390 10.48 3.87 -5.68
C THR A 390 9.74 3.98 -4.34
N ALA A 391 10.49 4.22 -3.27
CA ALA A 391 9.92 4.39 -1.93
C ALA A 391 8.96 5.57 -1.85
N SER A 392 9.21 6.67 -2.59
CA SER A 392 8.30 7.82 -2.63
C SER A 392 6.91 7.45 -3.16
N ILE A 393 6.83 6.64 -4.22
CA ILE A 393 5.55 6.18 -4.79
C ILE A 393 4.81 5.25 -3.82
N ILE A 394 5.54 4.32 -3.20
CA ILE A 394 4.96 3.37 -2.24
C ILE A 394 4.43 4.11 -1.01
N PHE A 395 5.19 5.08 -0.51
CA PHE A 395 4.77 5.94 0.59
C PHE A 395 3.54 6.77 0.22
N ALA A 396 3.53 7.43 -0.95
CA ALA A 396 2.39 8.20 -1.44
C ALA A 396 1.11 7.34 -1.50
N ARG A 397 1.22 6.09 -1.99
CA ARG A 397 0.11 5.14 -1.99
C ARG A 397 -0.36 4.78 -0.58
N SER A 398 0.56 4.50 0.35
CA SER A 398 0.22 4.15 1.73
C SER A 398 -0.48 5.31 2.45
N LEU A 399 0.00 6.54 2.23
CA LEU A 399 -0.65 7.75 2.75
C LEU A 399 -2.04 7.92 2.14
N GLY A 400 -2.18 7.72 0.83
CA GLY A 400 -3.47 7.74 0.14
C GLY A 400 -4.46 6.72 0.70
N ASN A 401 -3.99 5.50 0.97
CA ASN A 401 -4.81 4.45 1.58
C ASN A 401 -5.40 4.91 2.94
N THR A 402 -4.58 5.50 3.79
CA THR A 402 -5.03 6.01 5.10
C THR A 402 -6.01 7.19 4.95
N LEU A 403 -5.69 8.16 4.09
CA LEU A 403 -6.57 9.28 3.78
C LEU A 403 -7.91 8.82 3.21
N GLY A 404 -7.90 7.77 2.37
CA GLY A 404 -9.10 7.23 1.74
C GLY A 404 -10.11 6.69 2.75
N ALA A 405 -9.65 5.88 3.68
CA ALA A 405 -10.50 5.35 4.75
C ALA A 405 -11.13 6.47 5.59
N THR A 406 -10.28 7.44 6.01
CA THR A 406 -10.72 8.54 6.86
C THR A 406 -11.67 9.51 6.16
N VAL A 407 -11.29 10.01 4.98
CA VAL A 407 -12.07 11.03 4.26
C VAL A 407 -13.41 10.47 3.80
N LEU A 408 -13.42 9.26 3.21
CA LEU A 408 -14.67 8.66 2.72
C LEU A 408 -15.55 8.18 3.87
N GLY A 409 -14.97 7.74 4.98
CA GLY A 409 -15.70 7.49 6.23
C GLY A 409 -16.35 8.76 6.80
N ALA A 410 -15.61 9.89 6.81
CA ALA A 410 -16.15 11.18 7.23
C ALA A 410 -17.29 11.68 6.31
N ILE A 411 -17.17 11.47 4.99
CA ILE A 411 -18.24 11.79 4.03
C ILE A 411 -19.49 10.92 4.31
N LEU A 412 -19.32 9.63 4.61
CA LEU A 412 -20.43 8.75 4.99
C LEU A 412 -21.11 9.26 6.27
N ASN A 413 -20.35 9.58 7.30
CA ASN A 413 -20.88 10.11 8.54
C ASN A 413 -21.63 11.44 8.34
N ALA A 414 -21.10 12.33 7.51
CA ALA A 414 -21.76 13.58 7.13
C ALA A 414 -23.07 13.31 6.38
N GLY A 415 -23.09 12.34 5.46
CA GLY A 415 -24.29 11.90 4.75
C GLY A 415 -25.34 11.35 5.71
N ILE A 416 -24.96 10.48 6.64
CA ILE A 416 -25.86 9.96 7.67
C ILE A 416 -26.46 11.12 8.50
N SER A 417 -25.63 12.05 8.97
CA SER A 417 -26.08 13.19 9.77
C SER A 417 -26.99 14.15 8.99
N HIS A 418 -26.85 14.20 7.67
CA HIS A 418 -27.69 15.04 6.81
C HIS A 418 -29.08 14.46 6.58
N TYR A 419 -29.16 13.13 6.31
CA TYR A 419 -30.42 12.45 5.95
C TYR A 419 -31.15 11.83 7.15
N ALA A 420 -30.44 11.56 8.25
CA ALA A 420 -31.00 10.96 9.44
C ALA A 420 -30.87 11.90 10.64
N SER A 421 -31.90 11.94 11.48
CA SER A 421 -31.89 12.73 12.73
C SER A 421 -32.23 11.85 13.94
N GLY A 422 -31.71 12.23 15.10
CA GLY A 422 -32.06 11.63 16.40
C GLY A 422 -31.87 10.10 16.43
N ALA A 423 -32.96 9.38 16.72
CA ALA A 423 -32.94 7.92 16.90
C ALA A 423 -32.49 7.15 15.64
N THR A 424 -32.83 7.62 14.44
CA THR A 424 -32.48 6.96 13.18
C THR A 424 -30.97 7.03 12.92
N ALA A 425 -30.33 8.18 13.18
CA ALA A 425 -28.87 8.32 13.07
C ALA A 425 -28.16 7.38 14.07
N ALA A 426 -28.64 7.30 15.31
CA ALA A 426 -28.09 6.40 16.32
C ALA A 426 -28.22 4.92 15.92
N VAL A 427 -29.34 4.52 15.30
CA VAL A 427 -29.54 3.16 14.78
C VAL A 427 -28.53 2.85 13.65
N LEU A 428 -28.34 3.78 12.72
CA LEU A 428 -27.37 3.62 11.62
C LEU A 428 -25.94 3.50 12.14
N HIS A 429 -25.51 4.37 13.05
CA HIS A 429 -24.16 4.29 13.66
C HIS A 429 -23.98 3.00 14.47
N LYS A 430 -25.00 2.58 15.22
CA LYS A 430 -24.95 1.29 15.94
C LYS A 430 -24.82 0.10 15.01
N ALA A 431 -25.55 0.11 13.90
CA ALA A 431 -25.50 -0.98 12.90
C ALA A 431 -24.15 -1.06 12.19
N LEU A 432 -23.50 0.07 11.91
CA LEU A 432 -22.15 0.11 11.36
C LEU A 432 -21.11 -0.54 12.29
N ASN A 433 -21.34 -0.45 13.59
CA ASN A 433 -20.43 -1.00 14.61
C ASN A 433 -20.74 -2.46 15.01
N GLN A 434 -21.77 -3.09 14.43
CA GLN A 434 -22.18 -4.45 14.76
C GLN A 434 -22.09 -5.36 13.52
N PRO A 435 -21.48 -6.55 13.62
CA PRO A 435 -21.32 -7.47 12.48
C PRO A 435 -22.63 -7.89 11.80
N THR A 436 -23.72 -8.00 12.58
CA THR A 436 -25.07 -8.38 12.09
C THR A 436 -25.99 -7.19 11.86
N GLY A 437 -25.57 -5.98 12.20
CA GLY A 437 -26.40 -4.79 12.15
C GLY A 437 -26.77 -4.35 10.73
N LEU A 438 -25.84 -4.52 9.79
CA LEU A 438 -26.04 -4.10 8.39
C LEU A 438 -27.17 -4.86 7.68
N SER A 439 -27.30 -6.16 7.92
CA SER A 439 -28.37 -6.95 7.32
C SER A 439 -29.76 -6.60 7.89
N ALA A 440 -29.83 -6.13 9.14
CA ALA A 440 -31.05 -5.66 9.76
C ALA A 440 -31.52 -4.32 9.15
N LEU A 441 -30.61 -3.44 8.71
CA LEU A 441 -30.97 -2.17 8.05
C LEU A 441 -31.70 -2.38 6.72
N ALA A 442 -31.35 -3.43 5.98
CA ALA A 442 -31.96 -3.74 4.70
C ALA A 442 -33.46 -4.15 4.82
N ALA A 443 -33.92 -4.52 6.02
CA ALA A 443 -35.29 -4.96 6.27
C ALA A 443 -36.29 -3.80 6.37
N ASP A 444 -35.84 -2.59 6.76
CA ASP A 444 -36.71 -1.41 6.85
C ASP A 444 -36.51 -0.51 5.61
N PRO A 445 -37.54 -0.37 4.73
CA PRO A 445 -37.43 0.42 3.50
C PRO A 445 -37.08 1.90 3.75
N ALA A 446 -37.56 2.49 4.85
CA ALA A 446 -37.30 3.89 5.17
C ALA A 446 -35.85 4.11 5.60
N ILE A 447 -35.32 3.25 6.47
CA ILE A 447 -33.93 3.29 6.91
C ILE A 447 -32.99 2.97 5.73
N ARG A 448 -33.36 1.99 4.91
CA ARG A 448 -32.63 1.59 3.71
C ARG A 448 -32.45 2.74 2.72
N SER A 449 -33.51 3.53 2.45
CA SER A 449 -33.45 4.67 1.54
C SER A 449 -32.57 5.80 2.05
N ILE A 450 -32.61 6.08 3.35
CA ILE A 450 -31.74 7.06 4.01
C ILE A 450 -30.26 6.62 3.90
N PHE A 451 -30.02 5.34 4.14
CA PHE A 451 -28.67 4.77 4.10
C PHE A 451 -28.12 4.73 2.68
N ASP A 452 -28.96 4.42 1.68
CA ASP A 452 -28.61 4.51 0.27
C ASP A 452 -28.17 5.93 -0.11
N ALA A 453 -28.97 6.94 0.25
CA ALA A 453 -28.62 8.34 0.00
C ALA A 453 -27.32 8.78 0.66
N ALA A 454 -27.08 8.37 1.92
CA ALA A 454 -25.84 8.69 2.64
C ALA A 454 -24.60 8.02 1.99
N LEU A 455 -24.72 6.77 1.55
CA LEU A 455 -23.65 6.06 0.87
C LEU A 455 -23.34 6.62 -0.52
N HIS A 456 -24.34 7.15 -1.24
CA HIS A 456 -24.13 7.83 -2.51
C HIS A 456 -23.24 9.08 -2.37
N TRP A 457 -23.26 9.81 -1.25
CA TRP A 457 -22.30 10.87 -0.99
C TRP A 457 -20.86 10.34 -1.02
N SER A 458 -20.64 9.17 -0.41
CA SER A 458 -19.31 8.55 -0.44
C SER A 458 -18.93 8.05 -1.84
N PHE A 459 -19.88 7.54 -2.63
CA PHE A 459 -19.62 7.19 -4.03
C PHE A 459 -19.27 8.42 -4.88
N TRP A 460 -19.94 9.55 -4.68
CA TRP A 460 -19.52 10.81 -5.28
C TRP A 460 -18.09 11.19 -4.86
N GLY A 461 -17.74 11.00 -3.58
CA GLY A 461 -16.38 11.18 -3.08
C GLY A 461 -15.36 10.31 -3.83
N VAL A 462 -15.66 9.02 -4.04
CA VAL A 462 -14.83 8.10 -4.82
C VAL A 462 -14.69 8.59 -6.27
N VAL A 463 -15.78 9.02 -6.92
CA VAL A 463 -15.75 9.54 -8.30
C VAL A 463 -14.91 10.80 -8.40
N VAL A 464 -15.06 11.75 -7.48
CA VAL A 464 -14.22 12.97 -7.44
C VAL A 464 -12.74 12.61 -7.35
N VAL A 465 -12.37 11.71 -6.43
CA VAL A 465 -10.99 11.26 -6.29
C VAL A 465 -10.51 10.53 -7.56
N ALA A 466 -11.34 9.72 -8.19
CA ALA A 466 -11.02 9.04 -9.44
C ALA A 466 -10.80 10.02 -10.61
N VAL A 467 -11.61 11.06 -10.70
CA VAL A 467 -11.46 12.14 -11.69
C VAL A 467 -10.18 12.95 -11.42
N LEU A 468 -9.89 13.27 -10.16
CA LEU A 468 -8.62 13.92 -9.79
C LEU A 468 -7.43 13.03 -10.16
N THR A 469 -7.53 11.71 -9.95
CA THR A 469 -6.52 10.73 -10.38
C THR A 469 -6.32 10.77 -11.89
N PHE A 470 -7.40 10.85 -12.66
CA PHE A 470 -7.33 11.01 -14.11
C PHE A 470 -6.53 12.27 -14.51
N PHE A 471 -6.90 13.45 -13.99
CA PHE A 471 -6.20 14.69 -14.31
C PHE A 471 -4.74 14.68 -13.87
N THR A 472 -4.43 14.24 -12.67
CA THR A 472 -3.03 14.14 -12.19
C THR A 472 -2.20 13.19 -13.05
N THR A 473 -2.78 12.07 -13.49
CA THR A 473 -2.12 11.12 -14.38
C THR A 473 -1.83 11.73 -15.75
N TRP A 474 -2.70 12.60 -16.28
CA TRP A 474 -2.48 13.29 -17.55
C TRP A 474 -1.40 14.37 -17.47
N LEU A 475 -1.12 14.88 -16.27
CA LEU A 475 -0.02 15.82 -16.02
C LEU A 475 1.35 15.14 -15.97
N ILE A 476 1.41 13.79 -15.91
CA ILE A 476 2.67 13.06 -15.91
C ILE A 476 3.38 13.28 -17.24
N PRO A 477 4.59 13.89 -17.25
CA PRO A 477 5.35 14.11 -18.47
C PRO A 477 5.93 12.76 -18.93
N VAL A 478 5.36 12.21 -19.98
CA VAL A 478 5.90 11.02 -20.65
C VAL A 478 6.69 11.50 -21.86
N GLY A 479 7.95 11.87 -21.65
CA GLY A 479 8.88 12.28 -22.70
C GLY A 479 9.32 11.12 -23.59
N HIS A 480 9.86 11.46 -24.77
CA HIS A 480 10.60 10.50 -25.58
C HIS A 480 11.80 9.99 -24.75
N ARG A 481 12.09 8.70 -24.85
CA ARG A 481 13.32 8.07 -24.39
C ARG A 481 14.48 9.02 -24.72
N GLN A 482 15.17 9.57 -23.73
CA GLN A 482 16.56 9.88 -23.93
C GLN A 482 17.23 8.52 -24.18
N THR A 483 17.48 8.20 -25.43
CA THR A 483 18.50 7.26 -25.77
C THR A 483 19.75 7.76 -25.07
N HIS A 484 20.16 7.10 -23.98
CA HIS A 484 21.54 7.15 -23.58
C HIS A 484 22.28 6.60 -24.79
N ASP A 485 22.84 7.52 -25.59
CA ASP A 485 23.87 7.19 -26.55
C ASP A 485 24.90 6.35 -25.78
N GLU A 486 25.02 5.08 -26.12
CA GLU A 486 26.24 4.35 -25.86
C GLU A 486 27.37 5.28 -26.37
N PRO A 487 28.37 5.60 -25.52
CA PRO A 487 29.51 6.29 -26.05
C PRO A 487 30.02 5.46 -27.23
N ALA A 488 29.97 6.05 -28.40
CA ALA A 488 30.56 5.47 -29.59
C ALA A 488 32.00 5.10 -29.20
N VAL A 489 32.22 3.79 -29.08
CA VAL A 489 33.58 3.24 -29.04
C VAL A 489 34.16 3.67 -30.36
N ALA A 490 34.99 4.70 -30.29
CA ALA A 490 35.69 5.26 -31.41
C ALA A 490 36.37 4.14 -32.19
N SER A 491 36.01 4.06 -33.45
CA SER A 491 36.78 3.34 -34.47
C SER A 491 38.11 4.07 -34.68
N GLU A 492 39.02 3.96 -33.74
CA GLU A 492 40.45 4.22 -33.93
C GLU A 492 41.21 2.92 -34.03
N ALA A 493 41.00 2.23 -35.11
CA ALA A 493 41.89 1.16 -35.55
C ALA A 493 41.79 0.95 -37.07
N ALA A 494 42.00 2.02 -37.82
CA ALA A 494 42.23 1.90 -39.24
C ALA A 494 43.07 3.10 -39.72
N SER A 495 44.30 3.23 -39.22
CA SER A 495 45.41 3.91 -39.92
C SER A 495 46.67 3.73 -39.12
N HIS A 496 47.30 2.56 -39.31
CA HIS A 496 48.77 2.43 -39.39
C HIS A 496 49.08 0.99 -39.80
#